data_b3360d990e87623b04285c31e355e111
#
_entry.id   b3360d990e87623b04285c31e355e111
#
_cell.length_a   1.000
_cell.length_b   1.000
_cell.length_c   1.000
_cell.angle_alpha   90.00
_cell.angle_beta   90.00
_cell.angle_gamma   90.00
#
_symmetry.space_group_name_H-M   'P 1'
#
loop_
_entity.id
_entity.type
_entity.pdbx_description
1 polymer ?
#
loop_
_entity_poly.entity_id
_entity_poly.type
_entity_poly.pdbx_seq_one_letter_code
_entity_poly.pdbx_strand_id
1 'polypeptide(L)'
;MDNYVVGLDEYMEINESNPLAYTRDLVTCIAVLLHLKDSSILMHIAAFENGEIELDKFMRLVGERRDEIERAEVFKAPKTELPSLDKVCDILTNNGISFELENVFRNYSNMTSVGYNYNDKKYY
;
A
#
# COMPACT_ATOMS: atom_id res chain seq x y z
N MET A 1 16.34 15.81 0.17
CA MET A 1 15.95 14.66 1.00
C MET A 1 14.49 14.36 0.85
N ASP A 2 14.20 13.11 0.59
CA ASP A 2 12.85 12.72 0.22
C ASP A 2 12.06 12.23 1.43
N ASN A 3 11.43 13.18 2.13
CA ASN A 3 10.65 12.88 3.33
C ASN A 3 9.35 12.14 3.04
N TYR A 4 9.03 11.97 1.77
CA TYR A 4 7.80 11.32 1.32
C TYR A 4 8.01 9.90 0.78
N VAL A 5 9.23 9.37 0.85
CA VAL A 5 9.54 8.02 0.36
C VAL A 5 9.30 6.99 1.45
N VAL A 6 8.48 5.99 1.12
CA VAL A 6 8.15 4.89 2.02
C VAL A 6 9.07 3.72 1.71
N GLY A 7 9.84 3.30 2.70
CA GLY A 7 10.77 2.19 2.57
C GLY A 7 10.09 0.84 2.74
N LEU A 8 10.89 -0.22 2.55
CA LEU A 8 10.45 -1.59 2.67
C LEU A 8 9.89 -1.85 4.08
N ASP A 9 8.71 -2.43 4.13
CA ASP A 9 7.99 -2.76 5.37
C ASP A 9 7.77 -1.54 6.26
N GLU A 10 7.62 -0.38 5.64
CA GLU A 10 7.30 0.87 6.32
C GLU A 10 5.99 1.44 5.78
N TYR A 11 5.45 2.43 6.49
CA TYR A 11 4.28 3.16 6.02
C TYR A 11 4.41 4.64 6.34
N MET A 12 3.64 5.44 5.62
CA MET A 12 3.60 6.88 5.84
C MET A 12 2.15 7.35 5.79
N GLU A 13 1.74 8.07 6.81
CA GLU A 13 0.42 8.69 6.84
C GLU A 13 0.53 10.10 6.24
N ILE A 14 -0.36 10.38 5.29
CA ILE A 14 -0.40 11.66 4.58
C ILE A 14 -1.76 12.32 4.78
N ASN A 15 -1.76 13.65 4.70
CA ASN A 15 -2.95 14.45 4.91
C ASN A 15 -2.81 15.77 4.16
N GLU A 16 -3.74 16.70 4.41
CA GLU A 16 -3.75 18.00 3.73
C GLU A 16 -2.44 18.76 3.89
N SER A 17 -1.84 18.73 5.09
CA SER A 17 -0.60 19.45 5.39
C SER A 17 0.65 18.75 4.84
N ASN A 18 0.58 17.45 4.65
CA ASN A 18 1.73 16.64 4.23
C ASN A 18 1.23 15.63 3.20
N PRO A 19 0.95 16.08 1.96
CA PRO A 19 0.10 15.32 1.06
C PRO A 19 0.77 14.24 0.21
N LEU A 20 2.10 14.15 0.20
CA LEU A 20 2.80 13.28 -0.73
C LEU A 20 3.34 12.03 -0.05
N ALA A 21 3.12 10.86 -0.67
CA ALA A 21 3.80 9.63 -0.31
C ALA A 21 4.18 8.89 -1.59
N TYR A 22 5.30 8.21 -1.56
CA TYR A 22 5.85 7.53 -2.72
C TYR A 22 6.62 6.29 -2.27
N THR A 23 6.45 5.19 -2.99
CA THR A 23 7.26 4.00 -2.76
C THR A 23 7.74 3.42 -4.10
N ARG A 24 8.88 2.74 -4.07
CA ARG A 24 9.53 2.24 -5.27
C ARG A 24 10.13 0.86 -5.04
N ASP A 25 10.72 0.30 -6.10
CA ASP A 25 11.36 -1.01 -6.06
C ASP A 25 10.36 -2.12 -5.73
N LEU A 26 9.14 -1.97 -6.25
CA LEU A 26 8.09 -2.96 -6.10
C LEU A 26 8.27 -4.03 -7.19
N VAL A 27 8.92 -5.12 -6.84
CA VAL A 27 9.15 -6.25 -7.77
C VAL A 27 8.29 -7.43 -7.37
N THR A 28 8.48 -7.94 -6.15
CA THR A 28 7.65 -9.01 -5.57
C THR A 28 6.74 -8.48 -4.47
N CYS A 29 7.00 -7.29 -4.00
CA CYS A 29 6.31 -6.66 -2.88
C CYS A 29 4.91 -6.15 -3.25
N ILE A 30 4.17 -5.72 -2.24
CA ILE A 30 2.82 -5.21 -2.41
C ILE A 30 2.76 -3.83 -1.78
N ALA A 31 2.17 -2.87 -2.47
CA ALA A 31 1.87 -1.57 -1.87
C ALA A 31 0.38 -1.52 -1.55
N VAL A 32 0.04 -0.92 -0.41
CA VAL A 32 -1.35 -0.72 -0.01
C VAL A 32 -1.55 0.74 0.33
N LEU A 33 -2.60 1.34 -0.21
CA LEU A 33 -3.02 2.67 0.18
C LEU A 33 -4.33 2.54 0.95
N LEU A 34 -4.29 2.87 2.23
CA LEU A 34 -5.47 2.89 3.09
C LEU A 34 -6.04 4.32 3.08
N HIS A 35 -7.33 4.44 2.76
CA HIS A 35 -8.01 5.73 2.82
C HIS A 35 -8.78 5.83 4.12
N LEU A 36 -8.40 6.80 4.94
CA LEU A 36 -9.05 7.10 6.21
C LEU A 36 -9.91 8.34 6.05
N LYS A 37 -10.62 8.74 7.12
CA LYS A 37 -11.52 9.89 7.05
C LYS A 37 -10.80 11.19 6.70
N ASP A 38 -9.66 11.45 7.35
CA ASP A 38 -8.94 12.71 7.20
C ASP A 38 -7.49 12.52 6.75
N SER A 39 -7.13 11.33 6.28
CA SER A 39 -5.77 11.03 5.87
C SER A 39 -5.75 9.80 4.97
N SER A 40 -4.58 9.47 4.44
CA SER A 40 -4.33 8.21 3.76
C SER A 40 -2.99 7.66 4.24
N ILE A 41 -2.84 6.34 4.19
CA ILE A 41 -1.59 5.69 4.60
C ILE A 41 -1.10 4.82 3.46
N LEU A 42 0.12 5.10 2.98
CA LEU A 42 0.77 4.27 1.97
C LEU A 42 1.77 3.35 2.66
N MET A 43 1.67 2.06 2.41
CA MET A 43 2.56 1.05 2.99
C MET A 43 3.19 0.20 1.91
N HIS A 44 4.46 -0.13 2.10
CA HIS A 44 5.22 -1.05 1.26
C HIS A 44 5.41 -2.35 2.02
N ILE A 45 4.68 -3.39 1.65
CA ILE A 45 4.71 -4.68 2.33
C ILE A 45 5.75 -5.57 1.66
N ALA A 46 6.72 -6.02 2.44
CA ALA A 46 7.78 -6.92 1.95
C ALA A 46 7.20 -8.29 1.60
N ALA A 47 7.47 -8.75 0.38
CA ALA A 47 7.12 -10.09 -0.07
C ALA A 47 8.30 -10.63 -0.86
N PHE A 48 8.63 -11.90 -0.67
CA PHE A 48 9.83 -12.50 -1.24
C PHE A 48 9.47 -13.50 -2.34
N GLU A 49 10.42 -13.80 -3.21
CA GLU A 49 10.21 -14.68 -4.38
C GLU A 49 9.79 -16.11 -3.99
N ASN A 50 10.10 -16.54 -2.78
CA ASN A 50 9.70 -17.85 -2.29
C ASN A 50 8.27 -17.89 -1.72
N GLY A 51 7.53 -16.79 -1.84
CA GLY A 51 6.17 -16.69 -1.34
C GLY A 51 6.06 -16.23 0.11
N GLU A 52 7.17 -16.00 0.79
CA GLU A 52 7.14 -15.45 2.15
C GLU A 52 6.77 -13.96 2.10
N ILE A 53 6.03 -13.51 3.11
CA ILE A 53 5.56 -12.14 3.19
C ILE A 53 5.55 -11.66 4.63
N GLU A 54 5.94 -10.41 4.82
CA GLU A 54 5.95 -9.77 6.13
C GLU A 54 4.65 -9.01 6.36
N LEU A 55 3.82 -9.54 7.24
CA LEU A 55 2.47 -8.99 7.45
C LEU A 55 2.23 -8.41 8.84
N ASP A 56 3.13 -8.64 9.79
CA ASP A 56 2.89 -8.25 11.19
C ASP A 56 2.59 -6.77 11.34
N LYS A 57 3.38 -5.93 10.70
CA LYS A 57 3.20 -4.48 10.79
C LYS A 57 1.89 -4.04 10.13
N PHE A 58 1.56 -4.64 8.99
CA PHE A 58 0.32 -4.34 8.29
C PHE A 58 -0.91 -4.75 9.11
N MET A 59 -0.88 -5.95 9.68
CA MET A 59 -1.96 -6.45 10.51
C MET A 59 -2.19 -5.55 11.72
N ARG A 60 -1.10 -5.13 12.35
CA ARG A 60 -1.18 -4.22 13.50
C ARG A 60 -1.75 -2.87 13.12
N LEU A 61 -1.28 -2.31 12.02
CA LEU A 61 -1.77 -1.02 11.51
C LEU A 61 -3.27 -1.07 11.23
N VAL A 62 -3.71 -2.10 10.50
CA VAL A 62 -5.14 -2.26 10.17
C VAL A 62 -5.97 -2.41 11.44
N GLY A 63 -5.50 -3.21 12.38
CA GLY A 63 -6.22 -3.42 13.65
C GLY A 63 -6.34 -2.14 14.46
N GLU A 64 -5.26 -1.38 14.57
CA GLU A 64 -5.22 -0.15 15.37
C GLU A 64 -6.06 0.98 14.74
N ARG A 65 -6.12 1.04 13.42
CA ARG A 65 -6.80 2.12 12.72
C ARG A 65 -8.12 1.70 12.08
N ARG A 66 -8.61 0.52 12.43
CA ARG A 66 -9.78 -0.09 11.77
C ARG A 66 -10.98 0.85 11.66
N ASP A 67 -11.32 1.54 12.74
CA ASP A 67 -12.49 2.40 12.78
C ASP A 67 -12.39 3.63 11.88
N GLU A 68 -11.18 3.99 11.48
CA GLU A 68 -10.93 5.16 10.63
C GLU A 68 -10.84 4.79 9.15
N ILE A 69 -10.57 3.52 8.83
CA ILE A 69 -10.34 3.09 7.44
C ILE A 69 -11.67 2.96 6.71
N GLU A 70 -11.80 3.70 5.62
CA GLU A 70 -13.01 3.68 4.79
C GLU A 70 -12.90 2.68 3.64
N ARG A 71 -11.73 2.61 3.01
CA ARG A 71 -11.46 1.68 1.90
C ARG A 71 -9.97 1.60 1.66
N ALA A 72 -9.56 0.69 0.79
CA ALA A 72 -8.14 0.49 0.46
C ALA A 72 -7.95 0.26 -1.03
N GLU A 73 -6.72 0.46 -1.48
CA GLU A 73 -6.28 0.06 -2.81
C GLU A 73 -5.02 -0.77 -2.65
N VAL A 74 -4.97 -1.92 -3.32
CA VAL A 74 -3.88 -2.88 -3.23
C VAL A 74 -3.17 -2.93 -4.57
N PHE A 75 -1.87 -2.66 -4.58
CA PHE A 75 -1.06 -2.57 -5.80
C PHE A 75 -0.17 -3.80 -5.92
N LYS A 76 -0.41 -4.55 -6.98
CA LYS A 76 0.36 -5.74 -7.32
C LYS A 76 1.53 -5.35 -8.21
N ALA A 77 2.73 -5.74 -7.82
CA ALA A 77 3.94 -5.56 -8.62
C ALA A 77 4.05 -6.66 -9.68
N PRO A 78 4.96 -6.49 -10.68
CA PRO A 78 5.06 -7.45 -11.78
C PRO A 78 5.29 -8.90 -11.36
N LYS A 79 6.08 -9.14 -10.30
CA LYS A 79 6.42 -10.49 -9.83
C LYS A 79 5.79 -10.85 -8.50
N THR A 80 4.74 -10.12 -8.08
CA THR A 80 4.04 -10.43 -6.84
C THR A 80 3.36 -11.78 -6.97
N GLU A 81 3.63 -12.66 -6.02
CA GLU A 81 3.04 -14.01 -5.99
C GLU A 81 1.58 -13.96 -5.54
N LEU A 82 0.73 -14.75 -6.19
CA LEU A 82 -0.69 -14.78 -5.85
C LEU A 82 -0.95 -15.18 -4.38
N PRO A 83 -0.26 -16.18 -3.80
CA PRO A 83 -0.48 -16.48 -2.39
C PRO A 83 -0.18 -15.32 -1.45
N SER A 84 0.85 -14.53 -1.76
CA SER A 84 1.18 -13.34 -0.97
C SER A 84 0.08 -12.28 -1.09
N LEU A 85 -0.38 -12.05 -2.30
CA LEU A 85 -1.46 -11.11 -2.57
C LEU A 85 -2.74 -11.53 -1.84
N ASP A 86 -3.07 -12.82 -1.87
CA ASP A 86 -4.26 -13.35 -1.20
C ASP A 86 -4.22 -13.08 0.30
N LYS A 87 -3.05 -13.21 0.93
CA LYS A 87 -2.91 -12.96 2.37
C LYS A 87 -3.20 -11.51 2.73
N VAL A 88 -2.73 -10.57 1.92
CA VAL A 88 -3.03 -9.14 2.12
C VAL A 88 -4.53 -8.89 1.97
N CYS A 89 -5.12 -9.42 0.90
CA CYS A 89 -6.53 -9.26 0.64
C CYS A 89 -7.40 -9.88 1.75
N ASP A 90 -6.98 -11.03 2.29
CA ASP A 90 -7.69 -11.69 3.38
C ASP A 90 -7.72 -10.82 4.64
N ILE A 91 -6.61 -10.15 4.96
CA ILE A 91 -6.55 -9.26 6.11
C ILE A 91 -7.59 -8.13 5.95
N LEU A 92 -7.67 -7.54 4.78
CA LEU A 92 -8.64 -6.48 4.50
C LEU A 92 -10.06 -7.01 4.58
N THR A 93 -10.32 -8.14 3.94
CA THR A 93 -11.65 -8.77 3.94
C THR A 93 -12.09 -9.15 5.35
N ASN A 94 -11.20 -9.75 6.13
CA ASN A 94 -11.52 -10.17 7.50
C ASN A 94 -11.80 -9.00 8.42
N ASN A 95 -11.31 -7.82 8.08
CA ASN A 95 -11.58 -6.59 8.82
C ASN A 95 -12.75 -5.79 8.22
N GLY A 96 -13.42 -6.32 7.21
CA GLY A 96 -14.57 -5.66 6.59
C GLY A 96 -14.21 -4.43 5.78
N ILE A 97 -12.98 -4.37 5.25
CA ILE A 97 -12.52 -3.23 4.46
C ILE A 97 -12.66 -3.55 2.98
N SER A 98 -13.41 -2.71 2.26
CA SER A 98 -13.52 -2.80 0.80
C SER A 98 -12.21 -2.37 0.16
N PHE A 99 -11.81 -3.05 -0.91
CA PHE A 99 -10.57 -2.69 -1.60
C PHE A 99 -10.66 -2.97 -3.10
N GLU A 100 -9.78 -2.32 -3.84
CA GLU A 100 -9.60 -2.56 -5.26
C GLU A 100 -8.17 -3.05 -5.51
N LEU A 101 -8.02 -3.97 -6.49
CA LEU A 101 -6.73 -4.47 -6.91
C LEU A 101 -6.25 -3.69 -8.14
N GLU A 102 -5.00 -3.26 -8.10
CA GLU A 102 -4.39 -2.50 -9.16
C GLU A 102 -3.03 -3.08 -9.53
N ASN A 103 -2.60 -2.84 -10.76
CA ASN A 103 -1.27 -3.24 -11.22
C ASN A 103 -0.37 -2.02 -11.29
N VAL A 104 0.75 -2.07 -10.59
CA VAL A 104 1.73 -0.98 -10.58
C VAL A 104 2.16 -0.62 -12.00
N PHE A 105 2.42 -1.63 -12.82
CA PHE A 105 2.97 -1.44 -14.16
C PHE A 105 2.02 -0.78 -15.16
N ARG A 106 0.77 -0.53 -14.79
CA ARG A 106 -0.17 0.17 -15.68
C ARG A 106 0.07 1.65 -15.74
N ASN A 107 0.64 2.21 -14.68
CA ASN A 107 0.67 3.65 -14.51
C ASN A 107 2.03 4.27 -14.82
N TYR A 108 3.10 3.47 -14.87
CA TYR A 108 4.45 4.00 -14.95
C TYR A 108 5.33 3.19 -15.89
N SER A 109 6.25 3.88 -16.57
CA SER A 109 7.13 3.26 -17.54
C SER A 109 8.10 2.23 -16.94
N ASN A 110 8.54 2.45 -15.70
CA ASN A 110 9.44 1.51 -15.02
C ASN A 110 8.73 0.45 -14.19
N MET A 111 7.43 0.63 -14.00
CA MET A 111 6.53 -0.40 -13.45
C MET A 111 6.83 -0.85 -12.02
N THR A 112 7.56 -0.08 -11.26
CA THR A 112 7.98 -0.50 -9.93
C THR A 112 7.70 0.51 -8.83
N SER A 113 6.89 1.53 -9.11
CA SER A 113 6.64 2.58 -8.12
C SER A 113 5.17 2.97 -8.06
N VAL A 114 4.78 3.49 -6.90
CA VAL A 114 3.46 4.07 -6.66
C VAL A 114 3.63 5.32 -5.82
N GLY A 115 3.06 6.41 -6.27
CA GLY A 115 2.99 7.64 -5.52
C GLY A 115 1.56 8.14 -5.45
N TYR A 116 1.22 8.86 -4.38
CA TYR A 116 -0.12 9.40 -4.19
C TYR A 116 -0.06 10.81 -3.63
N ASN A 117 -0.85 11.69 -4.22
CA ASN A 117 -1.03 13.06 -3.74
C ASN A 117 -2.40 13.17 -3.07
N TYR A 118 -2.40 13.33 -1.77
CA TYR A 118 -3.62 13.35 -0.97
C TYR A 118 -4.54 14.53 -1.37
N ASN A 119 -3.97 15.69 -1.62
CA ASN A 119 -4.77 16.88 -1.95
C ASN A 119 -5.44 16.76 -3.32
N ASP A 120 -4.72 16.23 -4.30
CA ASP A 120 -5.23 16.07 -5.66
C ASP A 120 -5.99 14.77 -5.85
N LYS A 121 -5.90 13.83 -4.90
CA LYS A 121 -6.48 12.50 -4.99
C LYS A 121 -6.02 11.75 -6.23
N LYS A 122 -4.75 11.91 -6.58
CA LYS A 122 -4.18 11.34 -7.80
C LYS A 122 -2.88 10.59 -7.52
N TYR A 123 -2.69 9.53 -8.30
CA TYR A 123 -1.45 8.74 -8.31
C TYR A 123 -0.42 9.36 -9.23
N TYR A 124 0.83 9.10 -8.93
CA TYR A 124 1.92 9.53 -9.79
C TYR A 124 3.09 8.55 -9.75
#